data_43d8e8c391fa2761c22a38e13c6fd770
#
_entry.id   43d8e8c391fa2761c22a38e13c6fd770
#
_cell.length_a   1.000
_cell.length_b   1.000
_cell.length_c   1.000
_cell.angle_alpha   90.00
_cell.angle_beta   90.00
_cell.angle_gamma   90.00
#
_symmetry.space_group_name_H-M   'P 1'
#
loop_
_entity.id
_entity.type
_entity.pdbx_description
1 polymer ?
#
loop_
_entity_poly.entity_id
_entity_poly.type
_entity_poly.pdbx_seq_one_letter_code
_entity_poly.pdbx_strand_id
1 'polypeptide(L)'
;MLVIYGAGVIDMSKIRSALEVALERSADVKVDRKAVSEEKFVRRGKTSAGRFLSDGDDDAVGREIKTLSGEERGWFKKGLSANLLANIILPRSEEDLERLDLIGRGLKRMAKDAGAARNLEYLMNRYGEVFRQYLDTIRNLESQLRAQWDGRLRQKEEQLRQQIGQTVSLTVEQDPEFRKVLSEKLAELDSQYSEILDRGKAELRKLL
;
A
#
# COMPACT_ATOMS: atom_id res chain seq x y z
N MET A 1 32.06 -20.37 -73.52
CA MET A 1 30.95 -19.61 -72.90
C MET A 1 31.20 -19.60 -71.40
N LEU A 2 31.89 -18.55 -70.97
CA LEU A 2 32.34 -18.41 -69.57
C LEU A 2 31.24 -17.63 -68.80
N VAL A 3 30.64 -18.27 -67.81
CA VAL A 3 29.77 -17.58 -66.87
C VAL A 3 30.60 -17.24 -65.62
N ILE A 4 30.87 -15.96 -65.47
CA ILE A 4 31.57 -15.44 -64.30
C ILE A 4 30.47 -15.13 -63.26
N TYR A 5 30.36 -15.94 -62.24
CA TYR A 5 29.62 -15.58 -61.02
C TYR A 5 30.56 -14.78 -60.12
N GLY A 6 30.19 -13.52 -59.96
CA GLY A 6 30.89 -12.64 -59.03
C GLY A 6 30.69 -13.06 -57.58
N ALA A 7 31.69 -13.65 -57.00
CA ALA A 7 31.78 -13.88 -55.57
C ALA A 7 32.19 -12.58 -54.90
N GLY A 8 31.24 -11.84 -54.30
CA GLY A 8 31.53 -10.79 -53.37
C GLY A 8 32.26 -11.41 -52.16
N VAL A 9 33.51 -11.02 -51.94
CA VAL A 9 34.26 -11.40 -50.73
C VAL A 9 33.55 -10.70 -49.56
N ILE A 10 32.78 -11.47 -48.79
CA ILE A 10 32.24 -10.96 -47.52
C ILE A 10 33.43 -10.86 -46.57
N ASP A 11 33.80 -9.62 -46.23
CA ASP A 11 34.86 -9.36 -45.26
C ASP A 11 34.37 -9.81 -43.86
N MET A 12 34.76 -11.04 -43.50
CA MET A 12 34.42 -11.69 -42.22
C MET A 12 35.02 -10.96 -41.01
N SER A 13 35.91 -9.96 -41.21
CA SER A 13 36.47 -9.16 -40.11
C SER A 13 35.46 -8.16 -39.49
N LYS A 14 34.31 -7.96 -40.14
CA LYS A 14 33.24 -7.01 -39.66
C LYS A 14 32.09 -7.68 -38.97
N ILE A 15 32.04 -9.01 -38.88
CA ILE A 15 31.01 -9.71 -38.12
C ILE A 15 31.45 -9.75 -36.65
N ARG A 16 31.08 -8.70 -35.92
CA ARG A 16 31.25 -8.72 -34.46
C ARG A 16 30.35 -9.82 -33.90
N SER A 17 30.91 -10.67 -33.02
CA SER A 17 30.12 -11.71 -32.37
C SER A 17 29.02 -11.06 -31.50
N ALA A 18 27.88 -11.70 -31.33
CA ALA A 18 26.83 -11.22 -30.43
C ALA A 18 27.35 -10.99 -29.01
N LEU A 19 28.36 -11.73 -28.62
CA LEU A 19 29.07 -11.58 -27.34
C LEU A 19 29.90 -10.29 -27.28
N GLU A 20 30.62 -9.92 -28.35
CA GLU A 20 31.39 -8.67 -28.41
C GLU A 20 30.48 -7.45 -28.37
N VAL A 21 29.34 -7.48 -29.07
CA VAL A 21 28.32 -6.41 -29.02
C VAL A 21 27.69 -6.34 -27.62
N ALA A 22 27.46 -7.47 -26.97
CA ALA A 22 26.94 -7.49 -25.61
C ALA A 22 27.97 -6.98 -24.59
N LEU A 23 29.26 -7.34 -24.75
CA LEU A 23 30.35 -6.83 -23.91
C LEU A 23 30.57 -5.34 -24.11
N GLU A 24 30.54 -4.83 -25.35
CA GLU A 24 30.69 -3.41 -25.68
C GLU A 24 29.53 -2.60 -25.07
N ARG A 25 28.29 -3.08 -25.18
CA ARG A 25 27.12 -2.48 -24.54
C ARG A 25 27.18 -2.52 -23.01
N SER A 26 27.74 -3.58 -22.44
CA SER A 26 27.90 -3.68 -20.98
C SER A 26 29.06 -2.83 -20.45
N ALA A 27 30.11 -2.60 -21.26
CA ALA A 27 31.22 -1.72 -20.91
C ALA A 27 30.82 -0.23 -20.90
N ASP A 28 29.87 0.17 -21.77
CA ASP A 28 29.32 1.52 -21.81
C ASP A 28 28.28 1.80 -20.73
N VAL A 29 27.76 0.77 -20.06
CA VAL A 29 26.90 0.92 -18.88
C VAL A 29 27.78 1.33 -17.71
N LYS A 30 28.00 2.62 -17.53
CA LYS A 30 28.52 3.17 -16.28
C LYS A 30 27.52 2.84 -15.18
N VAL A 31 27.73 1.73 -14.51
CA VAL A 31 26.95 1.37 -13.32
C VAL A 31 27.16 2.49 -12.31
N ASP A 32 26.14 3.31 -12.11
CA ASP A 32 26.16 4.31 -11.05
C ASP A 32 26.17 3.58 -9.70
N ARG A 33 27.39 3.42 -9.15
CA ARG A 33 27.61 2.72 -7.87
C ARG A 33 26.79 3.36 -6.74
N LYS A 34 26.53 4.66 -6.83
CA LYS A 34 25.72 5.37 -5.84
C LYS A 34 24.25 4.96 -5.95
N ALA A 35 23.70 4.91 -7.17
CA ALA A 35 22.33 4.46 -7.42
C ALA A 35 22.11 3.00 -6.98
N VAL A 36 23.08 2.12 -7.25
CA VAL A 36 23.02 0.71 -6.80
C VAL A 36 23.05 0.62 -5.27
N SER A 37 23.91 1.42 -4.61
CA SER A 37 23.97 1.47 -3.16
C SER A 37 22.69 2.03 -2.56
N GLU A 38 22.14 3.12 -3.11
CA GLU A 38 20.85 3.68 -2.69
C GLU A 38 19.76 2.63 -2.78
N GLU A 39 19.61 1.95 -3.92
CA GLU A 39 18.60 0.91 -4.10
C GLU A 39 18.73 -0.20 -3.07
N LYS A 40 19.95 -0.65 -2.80
CA LYS A 40 20.26 -1.68 -1.79
C LYS A 40 19.75 -1.28 -0.40
N PHE A 41 20.10 -0.07 0.06
CA PHE A 41 19.71 0.39 1.40
C PHE A 41 18.23 0.76 1.50
N VAL A 42 17.63 1.30 0.44
CA VAL A 42 16.17 1.53 0.37
C VAL A 42 15.42 0.19 0.45
N ARG A 43 15.87 -0.83 -0.28
CA ARG A 43 15.28 -2.18 -0.21
C ARG A 43 15.42 -2.79 1.18
N ARG A 44 16.61 -2.67 1.79
CA ARG A 44 16.87 -3.11 3.16
C ARG A 44 15.93 -2.43 4.16
N GLY A 45 15.71 -1.12 4.04
CA GLY A 45 14.76 -0.38 4.87
C GLY A 45 13.33 -0.86 4.71
N LYS A 46 12.87 -1.13 3.48
CA LYS A 46 11.53 -1.71 3.23
C LYS A 46 11.38 -3.09 3.86
N THR A 47 12.41 -3.94 3.77
CA THR A 47 12.42 -5.28 4.39
C THR A 47 12.38 -5.19 5.92
N SER A 48 13.15 -4.28 6.51
CA SER A 48 13.15 -4.03 7.95
C SER A 48 11.79 -3.56 8.43
N ALA A 49 11.11 -2.67 7.69
CA ALA A 49 9.73 -2.28 7.99
C ALA A 49 8.76 -3.46 7.98
N GLY A 50 8.86 -4.35 6.99
CA GLY A 50 8.02 -5.55 6.92
C GLY A 50 8.20 -6.46 8.13
N ARG A 51 9.45 -6.72 8.54
CA ARG A 51 9.75 -7.50 9.75
C ARG A 51 9.20 -6.81 11.01
N PHE A 52 9.44 -5.52 11.14
CA PHE A 52 8.92 -4.75 12.27
C PHE A 52 7.39 -4.85 12.39
N LEU A 53 6.67 -4.76 11.26
CA LEU A 53 5.21 -4.89 11.23
C LEU A 53 4.73 -6.31 11.56
N SER A 54 5.56 -7.33 11.38
CA SER A 54 5.26 -8.72 11.75
C SER A 54 5.61 -9.05 13.19
N ASP A 55 6.77 -8.59 13.66
CA ASP A 55 7.38 -9.04 14.92
C ASP A 55 7.15 -8.05 16.07
N GLY A 56 6.89 -6.77 15.75
CA GLY A 56 6.68 -5.70 16.75
C GLY A 56 7.96 -5.29 17.51
N ASP A 57 9.16 -5.74 17.07
CA ASP A 57 10.43 -5.43 17.75
C ASP A 57 10.94 -4.01 17.43
N ASP A 58 10.54 -3.07 18.27
CA ASP A 58 10.97 -1.68 18.21
C ASP A 58 12.50 -1.52 18.30
N ASP A 59 13.18 -2.39 19.06
CA ASP A 59 14.61 -2.31 19.28
C ASP A 59 15.42 -2.78 18.08
N ALA A 60 14.91 -3.75 17.31
CA ALA A 60 15.55 -4.22 16.10
C ALA A 60 15.74 -3.09 15.09
N VAL A 61 14.71 -2.30 14.84
CA VAL A 61 14.78 -1.12 13.94
C VAL A 61 15.77 -0.08 14.46
N GLY A 62 15.73 0.21 15.76
CA GLY A 62 16.64 1.15 16.39
C GLY A 62 18.11 0.72 16.30
N ARG A 63 18.41 -0.56 16.54
CA ARG A 63 19.75 -1.15 16.37
C ARG A 63 20.23 -1.02 14.93
N GLU A 64 19.38 -1.38 13.97
CA GLU A 64 19.72 -1.35 12.55
C GLU A 64 20.04 0.07 12.07
N ILE A 65 19.25 1.08 12.47
CA ILE A 65 19.53 2.50 12.16
C ILE A 65 20.88 2.95 12.74
N LYS A 66 21.25 2.50 13.95
CA LYS A 66 22.51 2.86 14.61
C LYS A 66 23.75 2.28 13.92
N THR A 67 23.63 1.12 13.26
CA THR A 67 24.75 0.50 12.54
C THR A 67 25.10 1.20 11.23
N LEU A 68 24.22 2.08 10.73
CA LEU A 68 24.38 2.79 9.47
C LEU A 68 24.89 4.21 9.71
N SER A 69 25.65 4.75 8.75
CA SER A 69 26.20 6.11 8.80
C SER A 69 25.99 6.83 7.47
N GLY A 70 26.12 8.17 7.50
CA GLY A 70 26.08 9.00 6.31
C GLY A 70 24.85 8.79 5.44
N GLU A 71 25.07 8.67 4.12
CA GLU A 71 24.03 8.49 3.11
C GLU A 71 23.28 7.17 3.26
N GLU A 72 23.94 6.10 3.69
CA GLU A 72 23.32 4.77 3.87
C GLU A 72 22.16 4.81 4.87
N ARG A 73 22.36 5.54 5.97
CA ARG A 73 21.29 5.74 6.96
C ARG A 73 20.11 6.50 6.37
N GLY A 74 20.38 7.53 5.54
CA GLY A 74 19.34 8.28 4.84
C GLY A 74 18.51 7.40 3.89
N TRP A 75 19.18 6.61 3.06
CA TRP A 75 18.52 5.70 2.14
C TRP A 75 17.73 4.59 2.84
N PHE A 76 18.30 4.04 3.91
CA PHE A 76 17.60 3.06 4.73
C PHE A 76 16.31 3.65 5.35
N LYS A 77 16.39 4.83 5.98
CA LYS A 77 15.23 5.53 6.54
C LYS A 77 14.18 5.84 5.46
N LYS A 78 14.61 6.24 4.24
CA LYS A 78 13.72 6.44 3.09
C LYS A 78 12.91 5.17 2.76
N GLY A 79 13.56 4.02 2.72
CA GLY A 79 12.90 2.75 2.48
C GLY A 79 11.97 2.33 3.61
N LEU A 80 12.42 2.47 4.85
CA LEU A 80 11.67 2.15 6.06
C LEU A 80 10.39 2.99 6.15
N SER A 81 10.52 4.32 6.03
CA SER A 81 9.39 5.25 6.07
C SER A 81 8.40 5.04 4.92
N ALA A 82 8.89 4.80 3.72
CA ALA A 82 8.04 4.55 2.55
C ALA A 82 7.14 3.33 2.77
N ASN A 83 7.69 2.24 3.33
CA ASN A 83 6.93 1.03 3.61
C ASN A 83 5.93 1.25 4.76
N LEU A 84 6.37 1.86 5.87
CA LEU A 84 5.48 2.13 7.01
C LEU A 84 4.30 3.02 6.60
N LEU A 85 4.56 4.12 5.87
CA LEU A 85 3.49 5.01 5.37
C LEU A 85 2.56 4.33 4.37
N ALA A 86 3.06 3.40 3.55
CA ALA A 86 2.22 2.63 2.63
C ALA A 86 1.26 1.70 3.38
N ASN A 87 1.64 1.24 4.57
CA ASN A 87 0.81 0.39 5.42
C ASN A 87 -0.23 1.15 6.26
N ILE A 88 -0.24 2.48 6.26
CA ILE A 88 -1.36 3.25 6.80
C ILE A 88 -2.48 3.21 5.77
N ILE A 89 -3.46 2.36 5.98
CA ILE A 89 -4.63 2.15 5.12
C ILE A 89 -5.91 2.34 5.94
N LEU A 90 -7.06 2.54 5.29
CA LEU A 90 -8.34 2.60 6.01
C LEU A 90 -8.60 1.27 6.73
N PRO A 91 -9.00 1.32 8.01
CA PRO A 91 -9.21 0.11 8.80
C PRO A 91 -10.44 -0.67 8.31
N ARG A 92 -10.39 -1.98 8.47
CA ARG A 92 -11.55 -2.86 8.26
C ARG A 92 -12.12 -3.37 9.57
N SER A 93 -11.31 -3.32 10.64
CA SER A 93 -11.68 -3.75 11.99
C SER A 93 -10.96 -2.92 13.05
N GLU A 94 -11.32 -3.11 14.32
CA GLU A 94 -10.62 -2.49 15.46
C GLU A 94 -9.17 -2.95 15.59
N GLU A 95 -8.83 -4.16 15.15
CA GLU A 95 -7.48 -4.71 15.16
C GLU A 95 -6.51 -3.91 14.28
N ASP A 96 -7.03 -3.28 13.22
CA ASP A 96 -6.22 -2.40 12.36
C ASP A 96 -5.74 -1.13 13.08
N LEU A 97 -6.37 -0.74 14.18
CA LEU A 97 -5.94 0.38 15.03
C LEU A 97 -4.65 0.02 15.79
N GLU A 98 -4.49 -1.22 16.25
CA GLU A 98 -3.25 -1.69 16.88
C GLU A 98 -2.09 -1.65 15.88
N ARG A 99 -2.36 -2.00 14.63
CA ARG A 99 -1.38 -1.89 13.55
C ARG A 99 -0.98 -0.43 13.28
N LEU A 100 -1.93 0.50 13.37
CA LEU A 100 -1.64 1.93 13.25
C LEU A 100 -0.70 2.42 14.35
N ASP A 101 -0.91 2.00 15.59
CA ASP A 101 -0.05 2.34 16.73
C ASP A 101 1.37 1.79 16.54
N LEU A 102 1.50 0.56 16.05
CA LEU A 102 2.78 -0.05 15.72
C LEU A 102 3.51 0.76 14.64
N ILE A 103 2.82 1.16 13.56
CA ILE A 103 3.38 2.02 12.52
C ILE A 103 3.87 3.35 13.13
N GLY A 104 3.08 3.96 14.00
CA GLY A 104 3.43 5.21 14.69
C GLY A 104 4.73 5.10 15.47
N ARG A 105 4.93 4.00 16.21
CA ARG A 105 6.18 3.73 16.94
C ARG A 105 7.38 3.63 15.98
N GLY A 106 7.22 2.90 14.87
CA GLY A 106 8.28 2.79 13.86
C GLY A 106 8.65 4.11 13.21
N LEU A 107 7.65 4.94 12.88
CA LEU A 107 7.88 6.27 12.31
C LEU A 107 8.57 7.20 13.32
N LYS A 108 8.20 7.16 14.60
CA LYS A 108 8.81 7.96 15.66
C LYS A 108 10.32 7.73 15.80
N ARG A 109 10.80 6.50 15.53
CA ARG A 109 12.25 6.18 15.51
C ARG A 109 13.04 6.91 14.41
N MET A 110 12.35 7.44 13.42
CA MET A 110 12.97 8.11 12.26
C MET A 110 12.84 9.63 12.31
N ALA A 111 12.09 10.18 13.27
CA ALA A 111 11.86 11.61 13.40
C ALA A 111 13.19 12.38 13.42
N LYS A 112 13.20 13.55 12.78
CA LYS A 112 14.40 14.40 12.66
C LYS A 112 14.93 14.88 13.99
N ASP A 113 14.00 15.23 14.89
CA ASP A 113 14.27 15.76 16.22
C ASP A 113 13.09 15.48 17.18
N ALA A 114 13.23 15.91 18.43
CA ALA A 114 12.21 15.72 19.45
C ALA A 114 10.90 16.49 19.16
N GLY A 115 10.95 17.60 18.43
CA GLY A 115 9.78 18.35 18.00
C GLY A 115 9.00 17.58 16.93
N ALA A 116 9.71 17.09 15.92
CA ALA A 116 9.14 16.24 14.89
C ALA A 116 8.53 14.95 15.47
N ALA A 117 9.19 14.33 16.47
CA ALA A 117 8.66 13.16 17.16
C ALA A 117 7.32 13.43 17.86
N ARG A 118 7.17 14.57 18.53
CA ARG A 118 5.91 14.98 19.17
C ARG A 118 4.82 15.28 18.16
N ASN A 119 5.15 15.98 17.08
CA ASN A 119 4.18 16.27 16.00
C ASN A 119 3.72 14.98 15.32
N LEU A 120 4.62 14.04 15.12
CA LEU A 120 4.30 12.72 14.55
C LEU A 120 3.33 11.96 15.47
N GLU A 121 3.60 11.92 16.77
CA GLU A 121 2.71 11.29 17.76
C GLU A 121 1.32 11.95 17.76
N TYR A 122 1.26 13.29 17.72
CA TYR A 122 0.00 14.02 17.60
C TYR A 122 -0.77 13.62 16.33
N LEU A 123 -0.10 13.59 15.17
CA LEU A 123 -0.74 13.19 13.91
C LEU A 123 -1.22 11.73 13.94
N MET A 124 -0.43 10.81 14.50
CA MET A 124 -0.83 9.40 14.61
C MET A 124 -2.06 9.23 15.51
N ASN A 125 -2.14 9.98 16.61
CA ASN A 125 -3.35 10.00 17.46
C ASN A 125 -4.57 10.53 16.70
N ARG A 126 -4.40 11.57 15.89
CA ARG A 126 -5.47 12.10 15.02
C ARG A 126 -5.92 11.06 13.98
N TYR A 127 -4.99 10.30 13.42
CA TYR A 127 -5.35 9.15 12.56
C TYR A 127 -6.19 8.11 13.30
N GLY A 128 -5.81 7.77 14.53
CA GLY A 128 -6.59 6.84 15.35
C GLY A 128 -8.03 7.33 15.58
N GLU A 129 -8.23 8.64 15.82
CA GLU A 129 -9.57 9.23 15.94
C GLU A 129 -10.34 9.15 14.62
N VAL A 130 -9.72 9.54 13.50
CA VAL A 130 -10.33 9.47 12.15
C VAL A 130 -10.71 8.03 11.80
N PHE A 131 -9.88 7.06 12.13
CA PHE A 131 -10.15 5.65 11.85
C PHE A 131 -11.30 5.10 12.67
N ARG A 132 -11.40 5.45 13.96
CA ARG A 132 -12.57 5.09 14.78
C ARG A 132 -13.85 5.71 14.21
N GLN A 133 -13.81 6.99 13.86
CA GLN A 133 -14.95 7.67 13.23
C GLN A 133 -15.36 7.01 11.91
N TYR A 134 -14.40 6.57 11.09
CA TYR A 134 -14.66 5.85 9.85
C TYR A 134 -15.37 4.52 10.12
N LEU A 135 -14.88 3.70 11.06
CA LEU A 135 -15.52 2.44 11.43
C LEU A 135 -16.95 2.65 11.98
N ASP A 136 -17.15 3.67 12.83
CA ASP A 136 -18.47 4.02 13.34
C ASP A 136 -19.40 4.47 12.22
N THR A 137 -18.90 5.23 11.25
CA THR A 137 -19.69 5.67 10.10
C THR A 137 -20.14 4.48 9.24
N ILE A 138 -19.26 3.49 9.02
CA ILE A 138 -19.62 2.23 8.33
C ILE A 138 -20.73 1.51 9.09
N ARG A 139 -20.58 1.29 10.40
CA ARG A 139 -21.58 0.59 11.23
C ARG A 139 -22.95 1.29 11.17
N ASN A 140 -22.94 2.61 11.27
CA ASN A 140 -24.16 3.41 11.19
C ASN A 140 -24.81 3.34 9.81
N LEU A 141 -24.01 3.43 8.75
CA LEU A 141 -24.48 3.31 7.36
C LEU A 141 -25.14 1.95 7.11
N GLU A 142 -24.47 0.88 7.51
CA GLU A 142 -25.02 -0.48 7.37
C GLU A 142 -26.31 -0.67 8.15
N SER A 143 -26.35 -0.19 9.41
CA SER A 143 -27.55 -0.28 10.26
C SER A 143 -28.72 0.47 9.66
N GLN A 144 -28.51 1.70 9.20
CA GLN A 144 -29.55 2.53 8.57
C GLN A 144 -30.06 1.89 7.27
N LEU A 145 -29.16 1.37 6.46
CA LEU A 145 -29.51 0.74 5.20
C LEU A 145 -30.33 -0.53 5.44
N ARG A 146 -29.95 -1.38 6.42
CA ARG A 146 -30.69 -2.57 6.83
C ARG A 146 -32.12 -2.20 7.27
N ALA A 147 -32.26 -1.21 8.13
CA ALA A 147 -33.59 -0.76 8.61
C ALA A 147 -34.48 -0.28 7.45
N GLN A 148 -33.92 0.39 6.44
CA GLN A 148 -34.64 0.79 5.24
C GLN A 148 -35.08 -0.40 4.38
N TRP A 149 -34.26 -1.45 4.33
CA TRP A 149 -34.54 -2.65 3.52
C TRP A 149 -35.51 -3.62 4.15
N ASP A 150 -35.67 -3.64 5.48
CA ASP A 150 -36.60 -4.54 6.19
C ASP A 150 -38.03 -4.44 5.66
N GLY A 151 -38.52 -3.22 5.39
CA GLY A 151 -39.86 -3.01 4.80
C GLY A 151 -40.01 -3.62 3.40
N ARG A 152 -38.96 -3.51 2.57
CA ARG A 152 -38.96 -4.06 1.21
C ARG A 152 -38.88 -5.58 1.22
N LEU A 153 -38.09 -6.16 2.14
CA LEU A 153 -37.98 -7.63 2.27
C LEU A 153 -39.34 -8.24 2.67
N ARG A 154 -40.04 -7.68 3.66
CA ARG A 154 -41.38 -8.14 4.07
C ARG A 154 -42.38 -8.13 2.90
N GLN A 155 -42.33 -7.10 2.06
CA GLN A 155 -43.18 -7.05 0.86
C GLN A 155 -42.81 -8.14 -0.15
N LYS A 156 -41.52 -8.40 -0.37
CA LYS A 156 -41.05 -9.48 -1.25
C LYS A 156 -41.42 -10.87 -0.72
N GLU A 157 -41.27 -11.09 0.57
CA GLU A 157 -41.64 -12.35 1.24
C GLU A 157 -43.16 -12.62 1.09
N GLU A 158 -43.97 -11.60 1.28
CA GLU A 158 -45.43 -11.73 1.11
C GLU A 158 -45.81 -12.01 -0.35
N GLN A 159 -45.20 -11.34 -1.32
CA GLN A 159 -45.38 -11.65 -2.74
C GLN A 159 -45.01 -13.07 -3.09
N LEU A 160 -43.89 -13.56 -2.61
CA LEU A 160 -43.43 -14.92 -2.81
C LEU A 160 -44.37 -15.93 -2.16
N ARG A 161 -44.85 -15.67 -0.95
CA ARG A 161 -45.83 -16.50 -0.27
C ARG A 161 -47.10 -16.66 -1.08
N GLN A 162 -47.59 -15.57 -1.68
CA GLN A 162 -48.79 -15.61 -2.54
C GLN A 162 -48.57 -16.37 -3.84
N GLN A 163 -47.35 -16.34 -4.41
CA GLN A 163 -47.02 -16.99 -5.69
C GLN A 163 -46.76 -18.49 -5.53
N ILE A 164 -46.01 -18.88 -4.48
CA ILE A 164 -45.53 -20.27 -4.33
C ILE A 164 -46.28 -21.02 -3.22
N GLY A 165 -47.12 -20.36 -2.43
CA GLY A 165 -47.86 -20.99 -1.32
C GLY A 165 -46.97 -21.43 -0.12
N GLN A 166 -45.70 -21.07 -0.10
CA GLN A 166 -44.76 -21.39 0.96
C GLN A 166 -44.17 -20.13 1.61
N THR A 167 -43.94 -20.19 2.93
CA THR A 167 -43.27 -19.10 3.64
C THR A 167 -41.77 -19.17 3.32
N VAL A 168 -41.27 -18.11 2.68
CA VAL A 168 -39.83 -17.92 2.38
C VAL A 168 -39.34 -16.81 3.29
N SER A 169 -38.23 -17.03 4.02
CA SER A 169 -37.52 -15.97 4.76
C SER A 169 -36.35 -15.50 3.94
N LEU A 170 -36.32 -14.19 3.65
CA LEU A 170 -35.24 -13.54 2.91
C LEU A 170 -34.34 -12.78 3.89
N THR A 171 -33.03 -12.88 3.71
CA THR A 171 -32.09 -12.02 4.43
C THR A 171 -31.65 -10.84 3.56
N VAL A 172 -31.33 -9.73 4.20
CA VAL A 172 -30.91 -8.49 3.52
C VAL A 172 -29.67 -8.75 2.66
N GLU A 173 -28.77 -9.60 3.12
CA GLU A 173 -27.53 -9.98 2.44
C GLU A 173 -27.77 -10.74 1.13
N GLN A 174 -28.91 -11.39 0.98
CA GLN A 174 -29.28 -12.13 -0.23
C GLN A 174 -29.84 -11.22 -1.32
N ASP A 175 -30.29 -10.00 -0.96
CA ASP A 175 -30.82 -9.04 -1.92
C ASP A 175 -29.69 -8.39 -2.76
N PRO A 176 -29.66 -8.60 -4.09
CA PRO A 176 -28.62 -8.03 -4.95
C PRO A 176 -28.64 -6.49 -4.97
N GLU A 177 -29.81 -5.89 -4.85
CA GLU A 177 -29.96 -4.43 -4.85
C GLU A 177 -29.39 -3.84 -3.56
N PHE A 178 -29.64 -4.48 -2.40
CA PHE A 178 -29.03 -4.08 -1.14
C PHE A 178 -27.49 -4.10 -1.24
N ARG A 179 -26.93 -5.21 -1.72
CA ARG A 179 -25.47 -5.34 -1.86
C ARG A 179 -24.88 -4.28 -2.78
N LYS A 180 -25.57 -3.97 -3.87
CA LYS A 180 -25.15 -2.93 -4.81
C LYS A 180 -25.13 -1.56 -4.13
N VAL A 181 -26.24 -1.15 -3.50
CA VAL A 181 -26.33 0.15 -2.84
C VAL A 181 -25.35 0.27 -1.67
N LEU A 182 -25.19 -0.79 -0.87
CA LEU A 182 -24.19 -0.81 0.21
C LEU A 182 -22.78 -0.62 -0.35
N SER A 183 -22.42 -1.37 -1.40
CA SER A 183 -21.11 -1.25 -2.04
C SER A 183 -20.83 0.14 -2.60
N GLU A 184 -21.81 0.76 -3.25
CA GLU A 184 -21.69 2.12 -3.78
C GLU A 184 -21.48 3.15 -2.64
N LYS A 185 -22.22 3.01 -1.55
CA LYS A 185 -22.11 3.91 -0.39
C LYS A 185 -20.80 3.73 0.36
N LEU A 186 -20.32 2.49 0.50
CA LEU A 186 -19.00 2.22 1.09
C LEU A 186 -17.88 2.77 0.22
N ALA A 187 -17.96 2.62 -1.11
CA ALA A 187 -16.95 3.17 -2.02
C ALA A 187 -16.89 4.70 -1.99
N GLU A 188 -18.04 5.37 -1.85
CA GLU A 188 -18.10 6.82 -1.67
C GLU A 188 -17.42 7.26 -0.36
N LEU A 189 -17.71 6.55 0.74
CA LEU A 189 -17.08 6.79 2.03
C LEU A 189 -15.58 6.54 2.00
N ASP A 190 -15.16 5.41 1.43
CA ASP A 190 -13.74 5.05 1.24
C ASP A 190 -12.97 6.15 0.49
N SER A 191 -13.58 6.71 -0.57
CA SER A 191 -12.98 7.79 -1.34
C SER A 191 -12.74 9.04 -0.49
N GLN A 192 -13.75 9.46 0.29
CA GLN A 192 -13.66 10.65 1.15
C GLN A 192 -12.57 10.50 2.21
N TYR A 193 -12.52 9.35 2.89
CA TYR A 193 -11.53 9.11 3.93
C TYR A 193 -10.13 8.86 3.37
N SER A 194 -10.02 8.31 2.16
CA SER A 194 -8.73 8.13 1.48
C SER A 194 -8.07 9.48 1.16
N GLU A 195 -8.83 10.51 0.79
CA GLU A 195 -8.28 11.85 0.58
C GLU A 195 -7.72 12.46 1.88
N ILE A 196 -8.41 12.26 3.01
CA ILE A 196 -7.92 12.71 4.33
C ILE A 196 -6.63 11.98 4.67
N LEU A 197 -6.60 10.67 4.44
CA LEU A 197 -5.46 9.81 4.68
C LEU A 197 -4.23 10.25 3.87
N ASP A 198 -4.39 10.53 2.59
CA ASP A 198 -3.28 10.92 1.72
C ASP A 198 -2.71 12.29 2.08
N ARG A 199 -3.55 13.25 2.43
CA ARG A 199 -3.10 14.56 2.95
C ARG A 199 -2.28 14.39 4.22
N GLY A 200 -2.75 13.60 5.16
CA GLY A 200 -2.01 13.36 6.40
C GLY A 200 -0.70 12.60 6.16
N LYS A 201 -0.65 11.60 5.25
CA LYS A 201 0.61 10.94 4.86
C LYS A 201 1.64 11.93 4.32
N ALA A 202 1.19 12.95 3.57
CA ALA A 202 2.07 14.00 3.08
C ALA A 202 2.66 14.83 4.23
N GLU A 203 1.88 15.14 5.27
CA GLU A 203 2.38 15.83 6.46
C GLU A 203 3.35 14.97 7.27
N LEU A 204 3.06 13.68 7.46
CA LEU A 204 3.97 12.75 8.12
C LEU A 204 5.34 12.69 7.43
N ARG A 205 5.37 12.68 6.08
CA ARG A 205 6.63 12.67 5.31
C ARG A 205 7.52 13.87 5.60
N LYS A 206 6.95 15.04 5.90
CA LYS A 206 7.71 16.26 6.20
C LYS A 206 8.46 16.17 7.54
N LEU A 207 8.01 15.31 8.45
CA LEU A 207 8.58 15.12 9.79
C LEU A 207 9.71 14.09 9.82
N LEU A 208 9.86 13.30 8.79
CA LEU A 208 10.82 12.20 8.63
C LEU A 208 12.04 12.65 7.81
#